data_bc64cfd1a22aaa7708ad5aaf2389b381
#
_entry.id   bc64cfd1a22aaa7708ad5aaf2389b381
#
_cell.length_a   1.000
_cell.length_b   1.000
_cell.length_c   1.000
_cell.angle_alpha   90.00
_cell.angle_beta   90.00
_cell.angle_gamma   90.00
#
_symmetry.space_group_name_H-M   'P 1'
#
loop_
_entity.id
_entity.type
_entity.pdbx_description
1 polymer ?
#
loop_
_entity_poly.entity_id
_entity_poly.type
_entity_poly.pdbx_seq_one_letter_code
_entity_poly.pdbx_strand_id
1 'polypeptide(L)'
;QQCAMMPMGSWFIATMMQAQAEGETDFNWGVARIPHPEDTESGYTVGALTPIGISAYTDQKDLAWDFVKFASSEEAANILAEQGVFTGIQTDESINTIASAEYFPEGDSNKEALTYTHYAFDRPLDPQIEEIRKPLDEVHEMIMIKAYSIDDGIAELNKRVAEIKGWN
;
A
#
# COMPACT_ATOMS: atom_id res chain seq x y z
N GLN A 1 -8.91 14.25 -18.18
CA GLN A 1 -8.77 14.24 -16.70
C GLN A 1 -10.16 14.39 -16.08
N GLN A 2 -10.61 13.38 -15.33
CA GLN A 2 -11.93 13.38 -14.67
C GLN A 2 -11.82 13.43 -13.15
N CYS A 3 -10.63 13.19 -12.59
CA CYS A 3 -10.38 13.18 -11.15
C CYS A 3 -9.16 14.08 -10.86
N ALA A 4 -9.32 15.00 -9.90
CA ALA A 4 -8.26 15.91 -9.49
C ALA A 4 -7.36 15.33 -8.37
N MET A 5 -7.91 14.44 -7.54
CA MET A 5 -7.21 13.79 -6.43
C MET A 5 -7.69 12.35 -6.29
N MET A 6 -6.76 11.46 -5.95
CA MET A 6 -7.06 10.05 -5.74
C MET A 6 -6.25 9.52 -4.54
N PRO A 7 -6.89 8.99 -3.51
CA PRO A 7 -6.17 8.25 -2.47
C PRO A 7 -5.63 6.96 -3.07
N MET A 8 -4.31 6.77 -2.93
CA MET A 8 -3.60 5.61 -3.48
C MET A 8 -2.39 5.28 -2.62
N GLY A 9 -1.90 4.06 -2.71
CA GLY A 9 -0.67 3.67 -2.03
C GLY A 9 0.59 4.13 -2.76
N SER A 10 1.70 4.15 -2.06
CA SER A 10 3.00 4.62 -2.56
C SER A 10 3.50 3.87 -3.81
N TRP A 11 3.05 2.64 -4.05
CA TRP A 11 3.36 1.88 -5.28
C TRP A 11 2.93 2.59 -6.57
N PHE A 12 1.94 3.48 -6.49
CA PHE A 12 1.44 4.21 -7.65
C PHE A 12 2.42 5.28 -8.14
N ILE A 13 3.37 5.70 -7.30
CA ILE A 13 4.43 6.64 -7.69
C ILE A 13 5.25 6.07 -8.85
N ALA A 14 5.75 4.85 -8.74
CA ALA A 14 6.49 4.20 -9.81
C ALA A 14 5.65 4.06 -11.09
N THR A 15 4.36 3.74 -10.96
CA THR A 15 3.43 3.68 -12.11
C THR A 15 3.30 5.01 -12.82
N MET A 16 3.19 6.11 -12.07
CA MET A 16 3.08 7.46 -12.64
C MET A 16 4.37 7.90 -13.31
N MET A 17 5.52 7.64 -12.69
CA MET A 17 6.84 7.94 -13.28
C MET A 17 7.03 7.17 -14.59
N GLN A 18 6.68 5.88 -14.61
CA GLN A 18 6.76 5.07 -15.82
C GLN A 18 5.84 5.58 -16.92
N ALA A 19 4.58 5.90 -16.61
CA ALA A 19 3.62 6.43 -17.59
C ALA A 19 4.10 7.75 -18.23
N GLN A 20 4.79 8.61 -17.48
CA GLN A 20 5.40 9.81 -18.01
C GLN A 20 6.64 9.51 -18.88
N ALA A 21 7.49 8.58 -18.45
CA ALA A 21 8.66 8.15 -19.20
C ALA A 21 8.28 7.55 -20.57
N GLU A 22 7.18 6.83 -20.64
CA GLU A 22 6.63 6.22 -21.85
C GLU A 22 5.80 7.21 -22.71
N GLY A 23 5.56 8.41 -22.20
CA GLY A 23 4.77 9.44 -22.89
C GLY A 23 3.26 9.15 -22.91
N GLU A 24 2.78 8.29 -22.03
CA GLU A 24 1.36 7.95 -21.88
C GLU A 24 0.57 9.08 -21.19
N THR A 25 1.26 9.94 -20.44
CA THR A 25 0.68 11.10 -19.76
C THR A 25 1.64 12.28 -19.78
N ASP A 26 1.08 13.50 -19.92
CA ASP A 26 1.81 14.77 -19.99
C ASP A 26 1.38 15.76 -18.90
N PHE A 27 0.47 15.39 -18.02
CA PHE A 27 -0.01 16.29 -16.98
C PHE A 27 0.92 16.30 -15.74
N ASN A 28 1.00 17.46 -15.10
CA ASN A 28 1.69 17.60 -13.84
C ASN A 28 0.90 16.90 -12.72
N TRP A 29 1.60 16.15 -11.89
CA TRP A 29 1.05 15.48 -10.74
C TRP A 29 1.88 15.77 -9.49
N GLY A 30 1.37 15.43 -8.34
CA GLY A 30 2.06 15.53 -7.07
C GLY A 30 1.56 14.51 -6.08
N VAL A 31 2.27 14.37 -4.99
CA VAL A 31 1.91 13.51 -3.87
C VAL A 31 1.74 14.31 -2.59
N ALA A 32 0.80 13.93 -1.79
CA ALA A 32 0.56 14.53 -0.48
C ALA A 32 0.22 13.42 0.53
N ARG A 33 0.54 13.67 1.79
CA ARG A 33 0.09 12.78 2.87
C ARG A 33 -1.43 12.73 2.91
N ILE A 34 -1.96 11.58 3.33
CA ILE A 34 -3.39 11.46 3.61
C ILE A 34 -3.77 12.51 4.66
N PRO A 35 -4.85 13.29 4.44
CA PRO A 35 -5.35 14.24 5.41
C PRO A 35 -5.68 13.57 6.74
N HIS A 36 -5.40 14.24 7.83
CA HIS A 36 -5.69 13.79 9.20
C HIS A 36 -6.46 14.89 9.96
N PRO A 37 -7.23 14.54 10.99
CA PRO A 37 -7.86 15.54 11.87
C PRO A 37 -6.83 16.47 12.52
N GLU A 38 -7.19 17.73 12.78
CA GLU A 38 -6.28 18.75 13.34
C GLU A 38 -5.71 18.38 14.73
N ASP A 39 -6.40 17.53 15.48
CA ASP A 39 -6.03 17.06 16.81
C ASP A 39 -5.17 15.79 16.81
N THR A 40 -4.78 15.30 15.63
CA THR A 40 -3.93 14.12 15.48
C THR A 40 -2.57 14.46 14.86
N GLU A 41 -1.55 13.68 15.20
CA GLU A 41 -0.23 13.83 14.58
C GLU A 41 -0.27 13.42 13.10
N SER A 42 0.45 14.14 12.27
CA SER A 42 0.66 13.76 10.87
C SER A 42 1.70 12.62 10.75
N GLY A 43 1.72 11.94 9.61
CA GLY A 43 2.72 10.92 9.34
C GLY A 43 2.28 9.50 9.67
N TYR A 44 1.00 9.30 9.97
CA TYR A 44 0.42 7.96 10.02
C TYR A 44 0.22 7.40 8.60
N THR A 45 0.55 6.14 8.42
CA THR A 45 0.24 5.39 7.21
C THR A 45 -0.32 4.01 7.56
N VAL A 46 -1.05 3.44 6.63
CA VAL A 46 -1.55 2.07 6.73
C VAL A 46 -1.15 1.30 5.49
N GLY A 47 -0.94 0.02 5.62
CA GLY A 47 -0.65 -0.82 4.48
C GLY A 47 -0.53 -2.29 4.83
N ALA A 48 -0.51 -3.11 3.79
CA ALA A 48 -0.26 -4.54 3.91
C ALA A 48 1.24 -4.85 3.86
N LEU A 49 1.64 -5.93 4.53
CA LEU A 49 2.97 -6.49 4.34
C LEU A 49 3.07 -7.16 2.97
N THR A 50 4.21 -6.99 2.34
CA THR A 50 4.60 -7.76 1.15
C THR A 50 5.77 -8.68 1.53
N PRO A 51 5.52 -9.85 2.12
CA PRO A 51 6.56 -10.73 2.59
C PRO A 51 7.24 -11.46 1.44
N ILE A 52 8.52 -11.74 1.60
CA ILE A 52 9.28 -12.64 0.73
C ILE A 52 9.37 -14.00 1.42
N GLY A 53 8.87 -15.03 0.78
CA GLY A 53 8.90 -16.40 1.30
C GLY A 53 9.88 -17.30 0.54
N ILE A 54 10.42 -18.30 1.24
CA ILE A 54 11.21 -19.37 0.63
C ILE A 54 10.32 -20.59 0.47
N SER A 55 10.29 -21.15 -0.75
CA SER A 55 9.55 -22.39 -1.01
C SER A 55 10.06 -23.54 -0.13
N ALA A 56 9.15 -24.23 0.54
CA ALA A 56 9.49 -25.41 1.34
C ALA A 56 10.07 -26.56 0.48
N TYR A 57 9.81 -26.54 -0.83
CA TYR A 57 10.20 -27.58 -1.78
C TYR A 57 11.52 -27.29 -2.49
N THR A 58 12.18 -26.14 -2.19
CA THR A 58 13.48 -25.85 -2.82
C THR A 58 14.60 -26.70 -2.23
N ASP A 59 15.47 -27.20 -3.10
CA ASP A 59 16.72 -27.86 -2.73
C ASP A 59 17.85 -26.85 -2.48
N GLN A 60 17.62 -25.55 -2.78
CA GLN A 60 18.60 -24.46 -2.72
C GLN A 60 18.27 -23.50 -1.56
N LYS A 61 18.02 -24.01 -0.35
CA LYS A 61 17.53 -23.19 0.78
C LYS A 61 18.51 -22.09 1.19
N ASP A 62 19.80 -22.40 1.18
CA ASP A 62 20.84 -21.43 1.58
C ASP A 62 20.94 -20.29 0.53
N LEU A 63 20.93 -20.62 -0.75
CA LEU A 63 20.92 -19.62 -1.82
C LEU A 63 19.66 -18.78 -1.80
N ALA A 64 18.49 -19.38 -1.56
CA ALA A 64 17.24 -18.68 -1.43
C ALA A 64 17.25 -17.73 -0.21
N TRP A 65 17.85 -18.15 0.89
CA TRP A 65 18.04 -17.32 2.07
C TRP A 65 19.00 -16.15 1.80
N ASP A 66 20.09 -16.38 1.08
CA ASP A 66 21.01 -15.30 0.68
C ASP A 66 20.30 -14.26 -0.18
N PHE A 67 19.42 -14.70 -1.11
CA PHE A 67 18.59 -13.78 -1.88
C PHE A 67 17.63 -12.98 -0.98
N VAL A 68 16.94 -13.62 -0.04
CA VAL A 68 16.03 -12.92 0.90
C VAL A 68 16.78 -11.88 1.72
N LYS A 69 17.98 -12.21 2.20
CA LYS A 69 18.84 -11.26 2.92
C LYS A 69 19.21 -10.05 2.04
N PHE A 70 19.60 -10.30 0.79
CA PHE A 70 19.89 -9.23 -0.15
C PHE A 70 18.65 -8.38 -0.44
N ALA A 71 17.54 -9.01 -0.80
CA ALA A 71 16.28 -8.30 -1.10
C ALA A 71 15.72 -7.48 0.09
N SER A 72 16.17 -7.79 1.30
CA SER A 72 15.84 -7.07 2.54
C SER A 72 17.01 -6.21 3.04
N SER A 73 17.92 -5.80 2.18
CA SER A 73 19.08 -4.95 2.52
C SER A 73 18.86 -3.49 2.10
N GLU A 74 19.66 -2.59 2.67
CA GLU A 74 19.71 -1.19 2.23
C GLU A 74 20.19 -1.07 0.78
N GLU A 75 21.10 -1.94 0.33
CA GLU A 75 21.58 -1.99 -1.06
C GLU A 75 20.41 -2.24 -2.02
N ALA A 76 19.58 -3.26 -1.76
CA ALA A 76 18.40 -3.54 -2.57
C ALA A 76 17.35 -2.41 -2.47
N ALA A 77 17.19 -1.80 -1.29
CA ALA A 77 16.30 -0.66 -1.11
C ALA A 77 16.71 0.53 -1.99
N ASN A 78 18.01 0.84 -2.06
CA ASN A 78 18.53 1.92 -2.89
C ASN A 78 18.39 1.63 -4.40
N ILE A 79 18.63 0.39 -4.83
CA ILE A 79 18.41 -0.04 -6.22
C ILE A 79 16.93 0.13 -6.62
N LEU A 80 16.00 -0.27 -5.75
CA LEU A 80 14.57 -0.15 -6.01
C LEU A 80 14.09 1.31 -5.95
N ALA A 81 14.72 2.14 -5.13
CA ALA A 81 14.43 3.56 -5.05
C ALA A 81 14.65 4.31 -6.37
N GLU A 82 15.63 3.90 -7.19
CA GLU A 82 15.87 4.46 -8.54
C GLU A 82 14.66 4.26 -9.46
N GLN A 83 13.83 3.27 -9.19
CA GLN A 83 12.60 2.97 -9.92
C GLN A 83 11.33 3.55 -9.23
N GLY A 84 11.50 4.38 -8.21
CA GLY A 84 10.38 4.93 -7.44
C GLY A 84 9.69 3.91 -6.53
N VAL A 85 10.32 2.77 -6.27
CA VAL A 85 9.73 1.69 -5.46
C VAL A 85 10.18 1.81 -4.01
N PHE A 86 9.21 1.83 -3.10
CA PHE A 86 9.44 1.78 -1.66
C PHE A 86 9.62 0.34 -1.19
N THR A 87 10.56 0.16 -0.27
CA THR A 87 10.76 -1.10 0.43
C THR A 87 10.43 -0.96 1.90
N GLY A 88 10.47 -2.06 2.65
CA GLY A 88 10.34 -2.04 4.11
C GLY A 88 11.50 -1.33 4.83
N ILE A 89 12.60 -1.05 4.12
CA ILE A 89 13.74 -0.29 4.64
C ILE A 89 13.68 1.11 4.02
N GLN A 90 13.49 2.12 4.87
CA GLN A 90 13.56 3.51 4.48
C GLN A 90 14.83 4.14 5.07
N THR A 91 15.70 4.61 4.19
CA THR A 91 16.87 5.40 4.54
C THR A 91 16.72 6.80 3.95
N ASP A 92 17.45 7.77 4.50
CA ASP A 92 17.52 9.11 3.89
C ASP A 92 18.01 9.05 2.45
N GLU A 93 18.89 8.11 2.13
CA GLU A 93 19.41 7.87 0.79
C GLU A 93 18.31 7.39 -0.14
N SER A 94 17.54 6.35 0.22
CA SER A 94 16.45 5.83 -0.62
C SER A 94 15.35 6.88 -0.85
N ILE A 95 14.99 7.66 0.17
CA ILE A 95 14.02 8.76 0.05
C ILE A 95 14.55 9.85 -0.89
N ASN A 96 15.82 10.25 -0.74
CA ASN A 96 16.43 11.24 -1.61
C ASN A 96 16.54 10.75 -3.05
N THR A 97 16.86 9.48 -3.27
CA THR A 97 16.92 8.85 -4.58
C THR A 97 15.56 8.92 -5.27
N ILE A 98 14.49 8.52 -4.60
CA ILE A 98 13.12 8.64 -5.15
C ILE A 98 12.78 10.09 -5.45
N ALA A 99 13.02 11.01 -4.50
CA ALA A 99 12.68 12.41 -4.64
C ALA A 99 13.48 13.15 -5.73
N SER A 100 14.62 12.59 -6.16
CA SER A 100 15.50 13.14 -7.20
C SER A 100 15.37 12.39 -8.53
N ALA A 101 14.54 11.35 -8.59
CA ALA A 101 14.36 10.55 -9.78
C ALA A 101 13.69 11.37 -10.90
N GLU A 102 14.07 11.08 -12.15
CA GLU A 102 13.39 11.64 -13.31
C GLU A 102 11.89 11.32 -13.27
N TYR A 103 11.05 12.28 -13.60
CA TYR A 103 9.58 12.20 -13.53
C TYR A 103 8.96 12.16 -12.11
N PHE A 104 9.73 12.18 -11.02
CA PHE A 104 9.17 12.45 -9.70
C PHE A 104 8.81 13.95 -9.59
N PRO A 105 7.66 14.31 -9.02
CA PRO A 105 7.23 15.71 -8.91
C PRO A 105 8.15 16.52 -8.01
N GLU A 106 8.55 17.71 -8.49
CA GLU A 106 9.43 18.60 -7.74
C GLU A 106 8.74 19.23 -6.51
N GLY A 107 9.52 19.58 -5.51
CA GLY A 107 9.12 20.33 -4.33
C GLY A 107 9.15 19.56 -3.02
N ASP A 108 9.43 20.28 -1.94
CA ASP A 108 9.63 19.71 -0.60
C ASP A 108 8.38 18.97 -0.08
N SER A 109 7.19 19.44 -0.40
CA SER A 109 5.94 18.80 0.00
C SER A 109 5.77 17.39 -0.59
N ASN A 110 6.22 17.18 -1.84
CA ASN A 110 6.21 15.87 -2.48
C ASN A 110 7.20 14.93 -1.80
N LYS A 111 8.39 15.42 -1.47
CA LYS A 111 9.39 14.66 -0.72
C LYS A 111 8.91 14.33 0.71
N GLU A 112 8.28 15.30 1.39
CA GLU A 112 7.73 15.08 2.72
C GLU A 112 6.66 13.98 2.73
N ALA A 113 5.87 13.88 1.68
CA ALA A 113 4.85 12.84 1.54
C ALA A 113 5.43 11.41 1.43
N LEU A 114 6.73 11.26 1.12
CA LEU A 114 7.41 9.97 1.09
C LEU A 114 7.73 9.42 2.49
N THR A 115 7.66 10.26 3.53
CA THR A 115 8.03 9.88 4.89
C THR A 115 6.81 9.61 5.76
N TYR A 116 6.92 8.63 6.65
CA TYR A 116 5.92 8.38 7.70
C TYR A 116 6.62 8.09 9.03
N THR A 117 5.95 8.40 10.11
CA THR A 117 6.47 8.17 11.48
C THR A 117 5.79 7.00 12.18
N HIS A 118 4.58 6.65 11.72
CA HIS A 118 3.77 5.58 12.29
C HIS A 118 3.19 4.72 11.19
N TYR A 119 3.27 3.42 11.38
CA TYR A 119 2.74 2.43 10.47
C TYR A 119 1.72 1.54 11.19
N ALA A 120 0.56 1.34 10.59
CA ALA A 120 -0.43 0.40 11.05
C ALA A 120 -0.79 -0.59 9.93
N PHE A 121 -1.10 -1.82 10.30
CA PHE A 121 -1.63 -2.78 9.35
C PHE A 121 -3.00 -2.35 8.85
N ASP A 122 -3.25 -2.50 7.57
CA ASP A 122 -4.50 -2.15 6.90
C ASP A 122 -5.66 -3.10 7.26
N ARG A 123 -5.34 -4.20 7.92
CA ARG A 123 -6.32 -5.21 8.35
C ARG A 123 -5.96 -5.81 9.71
N PRO A 124 -6.97 -6.32 10.44
CA PRO A 124 -6.74 -7.01 11.71
C PRO A 124 -5.85 -8.25 11.55
N LEU A 125 -5.02 -8.54 12.56
CA LEU A 125 -4.26 -9.78 12.64
C LEU A 125 -5.18 -10.90 13.13
N ASP A 126 -5.88 -11.53 12.22
CA ASP A 126 -6.85 -12.59 12.49
C ASP A 126 -6.60 -13.77 11.55
N PRO A 127 -6.52 -15.02 12.06
CA PRO A 127 -6.31 -16.20 11.23
C PRO A 127 -7.37 -16.41 10.14
N GLN A 128 -8.60 -15.89 10.35
CA GLN A 128 -9.73 -16.01 9.42
C GLN A 128 -9.94 -14.74 8.59
N ILE A 129 -8.95 -13.84 8.54
CA ILE A 129 -9.13 -12.54 7.88
C ILE A 129 -9.52 -12.66 6.40
N GLU A 130 -8.99 -13.63 5.68
CA GLU A 130 -9.33 -13.84 4.27
C GLU A 130 -10.75 -14.40 4.10
N GLU A 131 -11.23 -15.19 5.05
CA GLU A 131 -12.63 -15.66 5.07
C GLU A 131 -13.59 -14.52 5.37
N ILE A 132 -13.20 -13.58 6.26
CA ILE A 132 -13.98 -12.39 6.61
C ILE A 132 -13.98 -11.38 5.47
N ARG A 133 -12.87 -11.24 4.74
CA ARG A 133 -12.76 -10.27 3.64
C ARG A 133 -13.75 -10.54 2.52
N LYS A 134 -13.97 -11.82 2.19
CA LYS A 134 -14.89 -12.18 1.10
C LYS A 134 -16.33 -11.64 1.31
N PRO A 135 -17.02 -11.88 2.45
CA PRO A 135 -18.32 -11.28 2.70
C PRO A 135 -18.26 -9.76 2.79
N LEU A 136 -17.17 -9.15 3.24
CA LEU A 136 -16.99 -7.71 3.26
C LEU A 136 -17.02 -7.13 1.84
N ASP A 137 -16.24 -7.69 0.92
CA ASP A 137 -16.17 -7.26 -0.47
C ASP A 137 -17.53 -7.43 -1.17
N GLU A 138 -18.19 -8.58 -0.99
CA GLU A 138 -19.51 -8.87 -1.58
C GLU A 138 -20.60 -7.92 -1.06
N VAL A 139 -20.66 -7.70 0.24
CA VAL A 139 -21.66 -6.79 0.84
C VAL A 139 -21.40 -5.35 0.45
N HIS A 140 -20.14 -4.92 0.42
CA HIS A 140 -19.79 -3.59 -0.05
C HIS A 140 -20.25 -3.37 -1.49
N GLU A 141 -20.00 -4.33 -2.39
CA GLU A 141 -20.48 -4.27 -3.76
C GLU A 141 -22.01 -4.13 -3.83
N MET A 142 -22.75 -4.93 -3.04
CA MET A 142 -24.21 -4.88 -3.01
C MET A 142 -24.75 -3.53 -2.52
N ILE A 143 -24.07 -2.88 -1.58
CA ILE A 143 -24.41 -1.50 -1.15
C ILE A 143 -24.12 -0.52 -2.28
N MET A 144 -22.97 -0.62 -2.95
CA MET A 144 -22.55 0.31 -4.00
C MET A 144 -23.49 0.27 -5.22
N ILE A 145 -23.96 -0.91 -5.60
CA ILE A 145 -24.96 -1.07 -6.67
C ILE A 145 -26.41 -0.82 -6.19
N LYS A 146 -26.61 -0.43 -4.92
CA LYS A 146 -27.92 -0.15 -4.28
C LYS A 146 -28.84 -1.37 -4.20
N ALA A 147 -28.31 -2.58 -4.21
CA ALA A 147 -29.08 -3.80 -3.96
C ALA A 147 -29.40 -3.97 -2.47
N TYR A 148 -28.53 -3.45 -1.58
CA TYR A 148 -28.78 -3.33 -0.16
C TYR A 148 -28.79 -1.86 0.26
N SER A 149 -29.60 -1.53 1.28
CA SER A 149 -29.37 -0.33 2.07
C SER A 149 -28.07 -0.49 2.89
N ILE A 150 -27.50 0.63 3.37
CA ILE A 150 -26.31 0.56 4.25
C ILE A 150 -26.61 -0.27 5.51
N ASP A 151 -27.77 -0.06 6.12
CA ASP A 151 -28.18 -0.76 7.35
C ASP A 151 -28.37 -2.26 7.11
N ASP A 152 -29.04 -2.65 6.03
CA ASP A 152 -29.22 -4.06 5.65
C ASP A 152 -27.87 -4.73 5.32
N GLY A 153 -26.97 -4.02 4.63
CA GLY A 153 -25.64 -4.51 4.33
C GLY A 153 -24.81 -4.73 5.58
N ILE A 154 -24.81 -3.78 6.52
CA ILE A 154 -24.12 -3.94 7.80
C ILE A 154 -24.68 -5.12 8.59
N ALA A 155 -26.01 -5.28 8.63
CA ALA A 155 -26.65 -6.40 9.31
C ALA A 155 -26.26 -7.75 8.69
N GLU A 156 -26.27 -7.85 7.37
CA GLU A 156 -25.83 -9.07 6.64
C GLU A 156 -24.36 -9.37 6.86
N LEU A 157 -23.47 -8.34 6.81
CA LEU A 157 -22.04 -8.52 7.08
C LEU A 157 -21.81 -9.04 8.49
N ASN A 158 -22.43 -8.43 9.50
CA ASN A 158 -22.30 -8.86 10.89
C ASN A 158 -22.75 -10.31 11.09
N LYS A 159 -23.86 -10.72 10.47
CA LYS A 159 -24.34 -12.09 10.51
C LYS A 159 -23.30 -13.05 9.92
N ARG A 160 -22.79 -12.78 8.72
CA ARG A 160 -21.81 -13.66 8.05
C ARG A 160 -20.49 -13.73 8.79
N VAL A 161 -20.01 -12.63 9.38
CA VAL A 161 -18.82 -12.63 10.22
C VAL A 161 -19.04 -13.44 11.49
N ALA A 162 -20.20 -13.32 12.12
CA ALA A 162 -20.55 -14.12 13.29
C ALA A 162 -20.56 -15.64 12.98
N GLU A 163 -21.10 -16.03 11.81
CA GLU A 163 -21.08 -17.42 11.35
C GLU A 163 -19.63 -17.94 11.17
N ILE A 164 -18.74 -17.14 10.52
CA ILE A 164 -17.33 -17.49 10.33
C ILE A 164 -16.63 -17.66 11.69
N LYS A 165 -16.91 -16.76 12.63
CA LYS A 165 -16.32 -16.73 13.97
C LYS A 165 -16.92 -17.73 14.95
N GLY A 166 -18.05 -18.33 14.60
CA GLY A 166 -18.81 -19.17 15.53
C GLY A 166 -19.39 -18.38 16.71
N TRP A 167 -19.69 -17.09 16.52
CA TRP A 167 -20.34 -16.24 17.52
C TRP A 167 -21.86 -16.47 17.46
N ASN A 168 -22.44 -16.83 18.60
CA ASN A 168 -23.89 -17.01 18.77
C ASN A 168 -24.56 -15.77 19.33
#